data_4cd834b9fd43f64bf6f17ce16d0f8eaa
#
_entry.id   4cd834b9fd43f64bf6f17ce16d0f8eaa
#
_cell.length_a   1.000
_cell.length_b   1.000
_cell.length_c   1.000
_cell.angle_alpha   90.00
_cell.angle_beta   90.00
_cell.angle_gamma   90.00
#
_symmetry.space_group_name_H-M   'P 1'
#
loop_
_entity.id
_entity.type
_entity.pdbx_description
1 polymer ?
#
loop_
_entity_poly.entity_id
_entity_poly.type
_entity_poly.pdbx_seq_one_letter_code
_entity_poly.pdbx_strand_id
1 'polypeptide(L)'
;MNSLQRNTLKLTLAVAIAGLLLSCETIGYYTQAARGQLSILRGREAIEQLLEDPNLAPQLREKFTAVLSIREFAEAQLQLPVGENYLTYVDVSRQHVVWNVFAAPEFAIDPMNWCYPIAGCVSYRGYFSETAALRYAEDLSARDMDVYVGGVDAYSTLGWFNDSLLSTVSERADYQLASLIFHELAHQIAYVPGDTVFNESFATTVERAGLRQWLLLEQHTDLLALAETERVRQEQFVALVSQYRARLADLYQQELAAADMRERKGQIQADLRAEYMALQLQWDGYSGYDNWFAGALNNAQLSTVSSYNELVPFFADLLESVDGDFPRFYAEVNRIAAMDADTRAQLTNSTTQ
;
A
#
# COMPACT_ATOMS: atom_id res chain seq x y z
N MET A 1 41.02 -39.74 12.88
CA MET A 1 39.84 -38.86 13.06
C MET A 1 38.67 -39.77 13.35
N ASN A 2 38.14 -39.73 14.56
CA ASN A 2 37.05 -40.63 15.00
C ASN A 2 35.73 -40.25 14.31
N SER A 3 34.80 -41.19 14.22
CA SER A 3 33.48 -40.96 13.58
C SER A 3 32.75 -39.73 14.14
N LEU A 4 32.93 -39.45 15.41
CA LEU A 4 32.38 -38.28 16.09
C LEU A 4 32.96 -36.95 15.54
N GLN A 5 34.28 -36.88 15.32
CA GLN A 5 34.95 -35.68 14.77
C GLN A 5 34.59 -35.46 13.29
N ARG A 6 34.33 -36.52 12.50
CA ARG A 6 33.83 -36.37 11.12
C ARG A 6 32.37 -35.86 11.09
N ASN A 7 31.53 -36.28 12.04
CA ASN A 7 30.14 -35.81 12.10
C ASN A 7 30.02 -34.37 12.60
N THR A 8 30.84 -33.97 13.57
CA THR A 8 30.91 -32.58 13.99
C THR A 8 31.42 -31.64 12.89
N LEU A 9 32.46 -32.08 12.15
CA LEU A 9 32.99 -31.27 11.03
C LEU A 9 31.96 -31.12 9.89
N LYS A 10 31.19 -32.19 9.59
CA LYS A 10 30.11 -32.11 8.58
C LYS A 10 28.96 -31.19 9.04
N LEU A 11 28.60 -31.22 10.32
CA LEU A 11 27.55 -30.40 10.87
C LEU A 11 27.97 -28.92 10.89
N THR A 12 29.20 -28.61 11.32
CA THR A 12 29.71 -27.23 11.28
C THR A 12 29.84 -26.69 9.86
N LEU A 13 30.26 -27.52 8.89
CA LEU A 13 30.33 -27.13 7.49
C LEU A 13 28.93 -26.88 6.91
N ALA A 14 27.96 -27.73 7.21
CA ALA A 14 26.56 -27.57 6.78
C ALA A 14 25.92 -26.29 7.36
N VAL A 15 26.16 -25.99 8.64
CA VAL A 15 25.69 -24.75 9.30
C VAL A 15 26.37 -23.52 8.70
N ALA A 16 27.69 -23.58 8.41
CA ALA A 16 28.42 -22.50 7.76
C ALA A 16 27.91 -22.24 6.33
N ILE A 17 27.65 -23.29 5.56
CA ILE A 17 27.08 -23.18 4.20
C ILE A 17 25.66 -22.62 4.25
N ALA A 18 24.82 -23.07 5.16
CA ALA A 18 23.46 -22.53 5.35
C ALA A 18 23.51 -21.06 5.75
N GLY A 19 24.41 -20.66 6.66
CA GLY A 19 24.63 -19.27 7.02
C GLY A 19 25.10 -18.38 5.87
N LEU A 20 25.97 -18.91 4.99
CA LEU A 20 26.42 -18.20 3.79
C LEU A 20 25.29 -18.05 2.75
N LEU A 21 24.45 -19.06 2.55
CA LEU A 21 23.32 -19.01 1.61
C LEU A 21 22.27 -17.99 2.08
N LEU A 22 21.92 -17.97 3.38
CA LEU A 22 21.00 -16.99 3.97
C LEU A 22 21.58 -15.57 3.88
N SER A 23 22.90 -15.39 4.06
CA SER A 23 23.55 -14.10 3.91
C SER A 23 23.54 -13.61 2.45
N CYS A 24 23.73 -14.49 1.47
CA CYS A 24 23.70 -14.13 0.05
C CYS A 24 22.32 -13.66 -0.41
N GLU A 25 21.24 -14.30 0.02
CA GLU A 25 19.88 -13.87 -0.30
C GLU A 25 19.56 -12.49 0.30
N THR A 26 19.90 -12.30 1.57
CA THR A 26 19.68 -11.03 2.27
C THR A 26 20.50 -9.90 1.65
N ILE A 27 21.79 -10.13 1.36
CA ILE A 27 22.66 -9.15 0.69
C ILE A 27 22.14 -8.84 -0.72
N GLY A 28 21.71 -9.85 -1.46
CA GLY A 28 21.10 -9.69 -2.79
C GLY A 28 19.86 -8.81 -2.76
N TYR A 29 19.00 -9.03 -1.78
CA TYR A 29 17.78 -8.25 -1.57
C TYR A 29 18.10 -6.77 -1.28
N TYR A 30 18.95 -6.47 -0.28
CA TYR A 30 19.30 -5.09 0.04
C TYR A 30 20.07 -4.40 -1.09
N THR A 31 20.88 -5.16 -1.85
CA THR A 31 21.60 -4.62 -3.00
C THR A 31 20.63 -4.19 -4.11
N GLN A 32 19.60 -4.99 -4.43
CA GLN A 32 18.61 -4.61 -5.43
C GLN A 32 17.75 -3.44 -4.95
N ALA A 33 17.37 -3.40 -3.68
CA ALA A 33 16.61 -2.30 -3.09
C ALA A 33 17.42 -0.98 -3.15
N ALA A 34 18.69 -1.02 -2.73
CA ALA A 34 19.57 0.15 -2.79
C ALA A 34 19.81 0.62 -4.24
N ARG A 35 20.01 -0.30 -5.19
CA ARG A 35 20.17 0.05 -6.62
C ARG A 35 18.91 0.64 -7.20
N GLY A 36 17.74 0.08 -6.87
CA GLY A 36 16.45 0.59 -7.30
C GLY A 36 16.21 2.01 -6.81
N GLN A 37 16.39 2.24 -5.50
CA GLN A 37 16.28 3.57 -4.91
C GLN A 37 17.28 4.57 -5.53
N LEU A 38 18.53 4.16 -5.70
CA LEU A 38 19.54 5.00 -6.31
C LEU A 38 19.23 5.33 -7.77
N SER A 39 18.58 4.45 -8.51
CA SER A 39 18.10 4.71 -9.87
C SER A 39 17.04 5.81 -9.87
N ILE A 40 16.08 5.77 -8.95
CA ILE A 40 15.07 6.84 -8.79
C ILE A 40 15.77 8.17 -8.47
N LEU A 41 16.67 8.20 -7.49
CA LEU A 41 17.36 9.42 -7.08
C LEU A 41 18.21 10.04 -8.21
N ARG A 42 18.81 9.21 -9.08
CA ARG A 42 19.61 9.67 -10.22
C ARG A 42 18.78 10.10 -11.43
N GLY A 43 17.59 9.56 -11.56
CA GLY A 43 16.65 9.89 -12.64
C GLY A 43 15.82 11.14 -12.40
N ARG A 44 16.05 11.86 -11.31
CA ARG A 44 15.29 13.08 -10.95
C ARG A 44 15.60 14.22 -11.91
N GLU A 45 14.56 14.77 -12.47
CA GLU A 45 14.61 16.01 -13.25
C GLU A 45 13.70 17.05 -12.59
N ALA A 46 14.17 18.29 -12.45
CA ALA A 46 13.36 19.34 -11.83
C ALA A 46 12.17 19.68 -12.73
N ILE A 47 10.96 19.63 -12.19
CA ILE A 47 9.72 19.94 -12.94
C ILE A 47 9.78 21.37 -13.53
N GLU A 48 10.31 22.32 -12.80
CA GLU A 48 10.47 23.70 -13.26
C GLU A 48 11.33 23.77 -14.53
N GLN A 49 12.46 23.05 -14.55
CA GLN A 49 13.34 22.99 -15.74
C GLN A 49 12.67 22.28 -16.92
N LEU A 50 11.92 21.21 -16.65
CA LEU A 50 11.16 20.50 -17.69
C LEU A 50 10.08 21.40 -18.30
N LEU A 51 9.45 22.26 -17.51
CA LEU A 51 8.44 23.21 -17.98
C LEU A 51 9.04 24.30 -18.88
N GLU A 52 10.35 24.57 -18.81
CA GLU A 52 11.04 25.50 -19.70
C GLU A 52 11.38 24.87 -21.06
N ASP A 53 11.38 23.52 -21.17
CA ASP A 53 11.67 22.84 -22.44
C ASP A 53 10.52 23.05 -23.45
N PRO A 54 10.77 23.69 -24.60
CA PRO A 54 9.75 23.89 -25.63
C PRO A 54 9.28 22.58 -26.30
N ASN A 55 10.05 21.49 -26.17
CA ASN A 55 9.72 20.17 -26.72
C ASN A 55 8.99 19.27 -25.72
N LEU A 56 8.77 19.71 -24.49
CA LEU A 56 8.00 18.94 -23.50
C LEU A 56 6.60 18.61 -24.04
N ALA A 57 6.22 17.34 -23.98
CA ALA A 57 4.90 16.89 -24.41
C ALA A 57 3.79 17.70 -23.70
N PRO A 58 2.78 18.20 -24.44
CA PRO A 58 1.73 19.05 -23.84
C PRO A 58 1.06 18.41 -22.64
N GLN A 59 0.79 17.11 -22.67
CA GLN A 59 0.15 16.36 -21.59
C GLN A 59 1.00 16.37 -20.31
N LEU A 60 2.32 16.21 -20.44
CA LEU A 60 3.24 16.31 -19.29
C LEU A 60 3.31 17.74 -18.75
N ARG A 61 3.27 18.74 -19.63
CA ARG A 61 3.25 20.14 -19.24
C ARG A 61 2.02 20.46 -18.39
N GLU A 62 0.84 20.04 -18.84
CA GLU A 62 -0.41 20.19 -18.08
C GLU A 62 -0.31 19.48 -16.74
N LYS A 63 0.19 18.24 -16.73
CA LYS A 63 0.35 17.44 -15.54
C LYS A 63 1.30 18.06 -14.51
N PHE A 64 2.45 18.54 -14.94
CA PHE A 64 3.41 19.21 -14.06
C PHE A 64 2.84 20.49 -13.46
N THR A 65 2.08 21.26 -14.26
CA THR A 65 1.40 22.45 -13.80
C THR A 65 0.35 22.11 -12.73
N ALA A 66 -0.45 21.07 -12.97
CA ALA A 66 -1.43 20.57 -12.00
C ALA A 66 -0.77 20.12 -10.68
N VAL A 67 0.33 19.36 -10.75
CA VAL A 67 1.07 18.91 -9.56
C VAL A 67 1.60 20.07 -8.73
N LEU A 68 2.13 21.12 -9.37
CA LEU A 68 2.59 22.32 -8.65
C LEU A 68 1.44 23.05 -7.98
N SER A 69 0.28 23.18 -8.63
CA SER A 69 -0.94 23.76 -8.03
C SER A 69 -1.46 22.92 -6.86
N ILE A 70 -1.50 21.59 -7.01
CA ILE A 70 -1.89 20.66 -5.93
C ILE A 70 -0.97 20.82 -4.72
N ARG A 71 0.35 20.97 -4.93
CA ARG A 71 1.32 21.21 -3.85
C ARG A 71 1.07 22.54 -3.14
N GLU A 72 0.83 23.62 -3.91
CA GLU A 72 0.53 24.93 -3.34
C GLU A 72 -0.74 24.87 -2.47
N PHE A 73 -1.78 24.20 -2.94
CA PHE A 73 -3.00 23.98 -2.16
C PHE A 73 -2.72 23.16 -0.90
N ALA A 74 -1.95 22.07 -1.00
CA ALA A 74 -1.61 21.22 0.14
C ALA A 74 -0.89 22.00 1.25
N GLU A 75 0.04 22.88 0.88
CA GLU A 75 0.75 23.75 1.83
C GLU A 75 -0.16 24.82 2.41
N ALA A 76 -0.85 25.57 1.55
CA ALA A 76 -1.59 26.75 1.96
C ALA A 76 -2.89 26.44 2.68
N GLN A 77 -3.64 25.44 2.26
CA GLN A 77 -4.98 25.12 2.75
C GLN A 77 -5.01 23.95 3.72
N LEU A 78 -4.21 22.90 3.45
CA LEU A 78 -4.17 21.71 4.29
C LEU A 78 -3.02 21.75 5.32
N GLN A 79 -2.12 22.71 5.23
CA GLN A 79 -0.94 22.84 6.10
C GLN A 79 -0.08 21.54 6.13
N LEU A 80 -0.03 20.86 4.98
CA LEU A 80 0.80 19.67 4.81
C LEU A 80 2.27 20.04 4.59
N PRO A 81 3.23 19.24 5.05
CA PRO A 81 4.67 19.51 4.93
C PRO A 81 5.18 19.21 3.52
N VAL A 82 4.83 20.01 2.53
CA VAL A 82 5.19 19.75 1.14
C VAL A 82 6.69 19.76 0.89
N GLY A 83 7.44 20.64 1.57
CA GLY A 83 8.91 20.75 1.42
C GLY A 83 9.35 20.73 -0.05
N GLU A 84 10.29 19.84 -0.39
CA GLU A 84 10.74 19.61 -1.77
C GLU A 84 10.06 18.37 -2.42
N ASN A 85 9.04 17.78 -1.78
CA ASN A 85 8.30 16.66 -2.37
C ASN A 85 7.59 17.09 -3.64
N TYR A 86 7.60 16.22 -4.66
CA TYR A 86 6.95 16.42 -5.97
C TYR A 86 7.41 17.66 -6.75
N LEU A 87 8.62 18.20 -6.46
CA LEU A 87 9.30 19.19 -7.30
C LEU A 87 10.13 18.56 -8.42
N THR A 88 10.29 17.24 -8.38
CA THR A 88 11.02 16.49 -9.38
C THR A 88 10.14 15.42 -10.03
N TYR A 89 10.43 15.10 -11.28
CA TYR A 89 9.85 14.00 -12.04
C TYR A 89 10.88 12.91 -12.28
N VAL A 90 10.43 11.66 -12.34
CA VAL A 90 11.27 10.52 -12.73
C VAL A 90 10.50 9.65 -13.71
N ASP A 91 11.03 9.50 -14.92
CA ASP A 91 10.58 8.44 -15.82
C ASP A 91 11.24 7.11 -15.42
N VAL A 92 10.44 6.20 -14.87
CA VAL A 92 10.90 4.86 -14.47
C VAL A 92 10.87 3.87 -15.62
N SER A 93 10.35 4.24 -16.80
CA SER A 93 10.31 3.45 -18.06
C SER A 93 9.79 2.02 -17.87
N ARG A 94 8.84 1.81 -16.94
CA ARG A 94 8.21 0.51 -16.62
C ARG A 94 6.83 0.72 -16.01
N GLN A 95 6.00 -0.33 -16.02
CA GLN A 95 4.60 -0.27 -15.61
C GLN A 95 4.43 0.05 -14.11
N HIS A 96 5.29 -0.49 -13.25
CA HIS A 96 5.24 -0.29 -11.80
C HIS A 96 6.62 0.09 -11.27
N VAL A 97 6.67 0.89 -10.22
CA VAL A 97 7.94 1.29 -9.59
C VAL A 97 8.51 0.17 -8.73
N VAL A 98 7.64 -0.60 -8.05
CA VAL A 98 8.00 -1.73 -7.19
C VAL A 98 6.99 -2.86 -7.42
N TRP A 99 7.43 -4.10 -7.25
CA TRP A 99 6.58 -5.30 -7.17
C TRP A 99 6.64 -5.86 -5.75
N ASN A 100 5.49 -5.92 -5.10
CA ASN A 100 5.36 -6.48 -3.76
C ASN A 100 4.97 -7.95 -3.85
N VAL A 101 5.73 -8.81 -3.18
CA VAL A 101 5.44 -10.23 -3.01
C VAL A 101 4.77 -10.41 -1.66
N PHE A 102 3.56 -10.97 -1.67
CA PHE A 102 2.79 -11.36 -0.51
C PHE A 102 2.77 -12.88 -0.43
N ALA A 103 2.79 -13.44 0.76
CA ALA A 103 2.67 -14.87 0.97
C ALA A 103 1.84 -15.17 2.24
N ALA A 104 1.12 -16.28 2.22
CA ALA A 104 0.38 -16.78 3.38
C ALA A 104 0.39 -18.31 3.36
N PRO A 105 0.25 -18.99 4.50
CA PRO A 105 0.04 -20.43 4.50
C PRO A 105 -1.24 -20.81 3.74
N GLU A 106 -1.26 -22.00 3.15
CA GLU A 106 -2.40 -22.48 2.34
C GLU A 106 -3.74 -22.43 3.11
N PHE A 107 -3.71 -22.69 4.41
CA PHE A 107 -4.90 -22.74 5.27
C PHE A 107 -4.79 -21.78 6.47
N ALA A 108 -4.32 -20.55 6.22
CA ALA A 108 -4.37 -19.46 7.19
C ALA A 108 -4.54 -18.12 6.47
N ILE A 109 -5.31 -17.21 7.07
CA ILE A 109 -5.56 -15.88 6.49
C ILE A 109 -4.47 -14.87 6.83
N ASP A 110 -3.64 -15.18 7.84
CA ASP A 110 -2.60 -14.26 8.30
C ASP A 110 -1.41 -14.33 7.34
N PRO A 111 -1.00 -13.19 6.76
CA PRO A 111 0.12 -13.16 5.85
C PRO A 111 1.44 -13.38 6.58
N MET A 112 2.42 -13.90 5.85
CA MET A 112 3.81 -13.91 6.27
C MET A 112 4.32 -12.47 6.45
N ASN A 113 5.10 -12.24 7.49
CA ASN A 113 5.72 -10.93 7.73
C ASN A 113 7.23 -10.98 7.48
N TRP A 114 7.74 -9.89 6.91
CA TRP A 114 9.19 -9.64 6.76
C TRP A 114 9.57 -8.45 7.63
N CYS A 115 10.59 -8.64 8.46
CA CYS A 115 11.01 -7.60 9.40
C CYS A 115 12.30 -6.93 8.92
N TYR A 116 12.29 -5.61 8.87
CA TYR A 116 13.39 -4.77 8.42
C TYR A 116 13.85 -3.84 9.55
N PRO A 117 15.15 -3.48 9.62
CA PRO A 117 15.68 -2.67 10.71
C PRO A 117 15.03 -1.29 10.86
N ILE A 118 14.51 -0.71 9.77
CA ILE A 118 13.93 0.65 9.76
C ILE A 118 12.41 0.58 9.62
N ALA A 119 11.90 -0.15 8.63
CA ALA A 119 10.47 -0.22 8.34
C ALA A 119 9.67 -1.07 9.33
N GLY A 120 10.35 -1.80 10.23
CA GLY A 120 9.66 -2.77 11.09
C GLY A 120 9.24 -4.03 10.33
N CYS A 121 8.19 -4.71 10.81
CA CYS A 121 7.64 -5.90 10.16
C CYS A 121 6.45 -5.50 9.28
N VAL A 122 6.51 -5.91 8.01
CA VAL A 122 5.47 -5.67 7.01
C VAL A 122 5.05 -6.98 6.36
N SER A 123 3.82 -7.04 5.85
CA SER A 123 3.23 -8.24 5.23
C SER A 123 3.59 -8.44 3.76
N TYR A 124 4.62 -7.76 3.28
CA TYR A 124 5.10 -7.91 1.90
C TYR A 124 6.61 -7.73 1.79
N ARG A 125 7.17 -8.18 0.66
CA ARG A 125 8.57 -7.97 0.31
C ARG A 125 8.66 -7.30 -1.07
N GLY A 126 9.17 -6.04 -1.08
CA GLY A 126 9.23 -5.20 -2.27
C GLY A 126 10.46 -5.45 -3.14
N TYR A 127 10.29 -5.45 -4.45
CA TYR A 127 11.35 -5.59 -5.44
C TYR A 127 11.24 -4.52 -6.50
N PHE A 128 12.36 -3.89 -6.86
CA PHE A 128 12.45 -2.99 -8.01
C PHE A 128 12.56 -3.73 -9.36
N SER A 129 12.62 -5.07 -9.34
CA SER A 129 12.66 -5.93 -10.52
C SER A 129 11.53 -6.94 -10.46
N GLU A 130 10.64 -6.92 -11.45
CA GLU A 130 9.56 -7.89 -11.61
C GLU A 130 10.09 -9.33 -11.66
N THR A 131 11.12 -9.58 -12.47
CA THR A 131 11.75 -10.91 -12.58
C THR A 131 12.28 -11.41 -11.23
N ALA A 132 12.82 -10.54 -10.39
CA ALA A 132 13.28 -10.94 -9.07
C ALA A 132 12.10 -11.22 -8.11
N ALA A 133 11.01 -10.43 -8.20
CA ALA A 133 9.79 -10.68 -7.45
C ALA A 133 9.15 -12.02 -7.82
N LEU A 134 9.00 -12.29 -9.11
CA LEU A 134 8.43 -13.55 -9.61
C LEU A 134 9.26 -14.77 -9.22
N ARG A 135 10.59 -14.68 -9.31
CA ARG A 135 11.49 -15.78 -8.86
C ARG A 135 11.32 -16.06 -7.37
N TYR A 136 11.24 -15.01 -6.55
CA TYR A 136 11.02 -15.20 -5.11
C TYR A 136 9.63 -15.76 -4.81
N ALA A 137 8.62 -15.35 -5.57
CA ALA A 137 7.28 -15.91 -5.50
C ALA A 137 7.25 -17.42 -5.84
N GLU A 138 7.99 -17.85 -6.87
CA GLU A 138 8.16 -19.27 -7.23
C GLU A 138 8.80 -20.06 -6.08
N ASP A 139 9.85 -19.52 -5.43
CA ASP A 139 10.50 -20.16 -4.28
C ASP A 139 9.55 -20.34 -3.08
N LEU A 140 8.64 -19.38 -2.85
CA LEU A 140 7.62 -19.47 -1.80
C LEU A 140 6.51 -20.47 -2.17
N SER A 141 6.05 -20.46 -3.43
CA SER A 141 5.06 -21.40 -3.93
C SER A 141 5.55 -22.84 -3.86
N ALA A 142 6.85 -23.08 -4.09
CA ALA A 142 7.49 -24.41 -3.94
C ALA A 142 7.52 -24.89 -2.46
N ARG A 143 7.16 -24.04 -1.50
CA ARG A 143 7.02 -24.38 -0.07
C ARG A 143 5.55 -24.45 0.37
N ASP A 144 4.66 -24.73 -0.57
CA ASP A 144 3.21 -24.85 -0.34
C ASP A 144 2.57 -23.56 0.25
N MET A 145 3.11 -22.39 -0.07
CA MET A 145 2.52 -21.10 0.30
C MET A 145 1.58 -20.60 -0.80
N ASP A 146 0.47 -19.99 -0.41
CA ASP A 146 -0.27 -19.08 -1.26
C ASP A 146 0.60 -17.85 -1.51
N VAL A 147 0.77 -17.43 -2.76
CA VAL A 147 1.61 -16.30 -3.13
C VAL A 147 0.87 -15.38 -4.09
N TYR A 148 1.09 -14.07 -3.95
CA TYR A 148 0.60 -13.05 -4.85
C TYR A 148 1.69 -12.01 -5.10
N VAL A 149 1.84 -11.57 -6.36
CA VAL A 149 2.74 -10.49 -6.74
C VAL A 149 1.89 -9.34 -7.26
N GLY A 150 1.95 -8.20 -6.59
CA GLY A 150 1.24 -6.98 -6.96
C GLY A 150 2.21 -5.88 -7.37
N GLY A 151 1.92 -5.21 -8.49
CA GLY A 151 2.63 -4.00 -8.89
C GLY A 151 2.19 -2.80 -8.04
N VAL A 152 3.13 -1.91 -7.74
CA VAL A 152 2.92 -0.67 -6.99
C VAL A 152 3.39 0.50 -7.84
N ASP A 153 2.52 1.48 -8.04
CA ASP A 153 2.78 2.62 -8.93
C ASP A 153 3.45 3.80 -8.22
N ALA A 154 3.25 3.90 -6.91
CA ALA A 154 3.87 4.91 -6.06
C ALA A 154 4.33 4.28 -4.75
N TYR A 155 5.33 4.85 -4.11
CA TYR A 155 5.70 4.53 -2.74
C TYR A 155 6.29 5.78 -2.09
N SER A 156 6.00 5.97 -0.81
CA SER A 156 6.59 7.02 -0.01
C SER A 156 7.85 6.52 0.69
N THR A 157 8.80 7.43 0.86
CA THR A 157 9.99 7.20 1.66
C THR A 157 9.80 7.63 3.12
N LEU A 158 8.58 7.95 3.54
CA LEU A 158 8.23 8.41 4.88
C LEU A 158 9.10 9.60 5.33
N GLY A 159 9.41 10.52 4.41
CA GLY A 159 10.24 11.70 4.67
C GLY A 159 11.76 11.46 4.74
N TRP A 160 12.26 10.24 4.50
CA TRP A 160 13.71 9.98 4.41
C TRP A 160 14.34 10.61 3.18
N PHE A 161 13.58 10.73 2.11
CA PHE A 161 13.94 11.46 0.89
C PHE A 161 12.72 12.27 0.44
N ASN A 162 12.94 13.33 -0.31
CA ASN A 162 11.85 14.02 -0.97
C ASN A 162 11.28 13.11 -2.07
N ASP A 163 9.97 12.89 -2.08
CA ASP A 163 9.30 12.04 -3.05
C ASP A 163 9.17 12.78 -4.39
N SER A 164 9.35 12.04 -5.50
CA SER A 164 9.23 12.57 -6.86
C SER A 164 7.90 12.15 -7.48
N LEU A 165 7.38 12.94 -8.40
CA LEU A 165 6.33 12.47 -9.30
C LEU A 165 6.92 11.39 -10.22
N LEU A 166 6.38 10.18 -10.17
CA LEU A 166 6.83 9.06 -11.00
C LEU A 166 5.99 8.96 -12.27
N SER A 167 6.58 8.53 -13.39
CA SER A 167 5.85 8.28 -14.64
C SER A 167 4.72 7.27 -14.49
N THR A 168 4.82 6.34 -13.54
CA THR A 168 3.80 5.33 -13.22
C THR A 168 2.47 5.90 -12.73
N VAL A 169 2.47 7.13 -12.21
CA VAL A 169 1.25 7.82 -11.72
C VAL A 169 0.93 9.08 -12.51
N SER A 170 1.80 9.54 -13.41
CA SER A 170 1.63 10.81 -14.12
C SER A 170 0.44 10.82 -15.08
N GLU A 171 -0.08 9.67 -15.50
CA GLU A 171 -1.26 9.57 -16.38
C GLU A 171 -2.60 9.57 -15.60
N ARG A 172 -2.57 9.52 -14.26
CA ARG A 172 -3.79 9.59 -13.44
C ARG A 172 -4.49 10.94 -13.64
N ALA A 173 -5.80 10.97 -13.46
CA ALA A 173 -6.54 12.22 -13.42
C ALA A 173 -6.03 13.12 -12.27
N ASP A 174 -6.15 14.44 -12.42
CA ASP A 174 -5.57 15.40 -11.47
C ASP A 174 -6.14 15.25 -10.05
N TYR A 175 -7.44 14.94 -9.93
CA TYR A 175 -8.04 14.67 -8.61
C TYR A 175 -7.48 13.40 -7.95
N GLN A 176 -7.11 12.37 -8.74
CA GLN A 176 -6.47 11.15 -8.23
C GLN A 176 -5.01 11.42 -7.82
N LEU A 177 -4.33 12.34 -8.51
CA LEU A 177 -3.00 12.80 -8.08
C LEU A 177 -3.08 13.65 -6.83
N ALA A 178 -4.09 14.51 -6.71
CA ALA A 178 -4.32 15.30 -5.49
C ALA A 178 -4.56 14.37 -4.28
N SER A 179 -5.44 13.37 -4.43
CA SER A 179 -5.64 12.31 -3.43
C SER A 179 -4.33 11.67 -3.01
N LEU A 180 -3.55 11.17 -3.98
CA LEU A 180 -2.27 10.52 -3.71
C LEU A 180 -1.30 11.44 -2.97
N ILE A 181 -1.12 12.67 -3.44
CA ILE A 181 -0.18 13.63 -2.85
C ILE A 181 -0.59 13.99 -1.41
N PHE A 182 -1.88 14.24 -1.16
CA PHE A 182 -2.36 14.55 0.19
C PHE A 182 -2.19 13.37 1.14
N HIS A 183 -2.46 12.15 0.68
CA HIS A 183 -2.27 10.92 1.43
C HIS A 183 -0.79 10.73 1.85
N GLU A 184 0.12 10.78 0.89
CA GLU A 184 1.55 10.56 1.14
C GLU A 184 2.17 11.66 2.03
N LEU A 185 1.73 12.91 1.85
CA LEU A 185 2.18 14.01 2.72
C LEU A 185 1.63 13.90 4.14
N ALA A 186 0.43 13.32 4.32
CA ALA A 186 -0.14 13.11 5.66
C ALA A 186 0.71 12.16 6.50
N HIS A 187 1.32 11.14 5.90
CA HIS A 187 2.26 10.24 6.60
C HIS A 187 3.47 10.96 7.20
N GLN A 188 3.82 12.15 6.70
CA GLN A 188 4.89 12.97 7.27
C GLN A 188 4.44 13.80 8.49
N ILE A 189 3.13 13.93 8.73
CA ILE A 189 2.57 14.57 9.93
C ILE A 189 2.61 13.62 11.12
N ALA A 190 2.09 12.40 10.93
CA ALA A 190 2.01 11.40 11.99
C ALA A 190 2.21 10.00 11.42
N TYR A 191 3.10 9.24 12.05
CA TYR A 191 3.38 7.85 11.72
C TYR A 191 3.70 7.06 12.98
N VAL A 192 2.94 6.01 13.24
CA VAL A 192 3.14 5.09 14.38
C VAL A 192 3.73 3.79 13.86
N PRO A 193 5.01 3.47 14.14
CA PRO A 193 5.63 2.24 13.67
C PRO A 193 4.85 1.00 14.11
N GLY A 194 4.46 0.15 13.13
CA GLY A 194 3.72 -1.10 13.38
C GLY A 194 2.21 -0.95 13.53
N ASP A 195 1.66 0.27 13.48
CA ASP A 195 0.21 0.51 13.52
C ASP A 195 -0.31 1.00 12.16
N THR A 196 -0.39 0.07 11.22
CA THR A 196 -0.80 0.38 9.85
C THR A 196 -2.25 0.90 9.78
N VAL A 197 -3.16 0.35 10.60
CA VAL A 197 -4.56 0.79 10.63
C VAL A 197 -4.66 2.27 11.02
N PHE A 198 -3.93 2.68 12.05
CA PHE A 198 -3.86 4.08 12.47
C PHE A 198 -3.31 4.98 11.36
N ASN A 199 -2.15 4.61 10.80
CA ASN A 199 -1.43 5.41 9.81
C ASN A 199 -2.25 5.62 8.54
N GLU A 200 -2.80 4.53 7.98
CA GLU A 200 -3.57 4.58 6.74
C GLU A 200 -4.93 5.27 6.92
N SER A 201 -5.60 5.03 8.05
CA SER A 201 -6.88 5.71 8.34
C SER A 201 -6.71 7.20 8.52
N PHE A 202 -5.63 7.64 9.17
CA PHE A 202 -5.29 9.05 9.29
C PHE A 202 -5.01 9.67 7.92
N ALA A 203 -4.12 9.05 7.13
CA ALA A 203 -3.77 9.55 5.79
C ALA A 203 -4.99 9.59 4.86
N THR A 204 -5.84 8.55 4.88
CA THR A 204 -7.10 8.52 4.10
C THR A 204 -8.07 9.63 4.54
N THR A 205 -8.12 9.97 5.82
CA THR A 205 -8.98 11.07 6.28
C THR A 205 -8.50 12.41 5.76
N VAL A 206 -7.19 12.68 5.81
CA VAL A 206 -6.59 13.91 5.24
C VAL A 206 -6.81 13.96 3.72
N GLU A 207 -6.56 12.85 3.04
CA GLU A 207 -6.80 12.69 1.59
C GLU A 207 -8.23 13.08 1.23
N ARG A 208 -9.24 12.46 1.87
CA ARG A 208 -10.67 12.67 1.55
C ARG A 208 -11.11 14.11 1.85
N ALA A 209 -10.74 14.62 3.01
CA ALA A 209 -11.09 15.98 3.40
C ALA A 209 -10.40 17.03 2.50
N GLY A 210 -9.11 16.82 2.22
CA GLY A 210 -8.31 17.68 1.35
C GLY A 210 -8.82 17.67 -0.09
N LEU A 211 -9.09 16.49 -0.65
CA LEU A 211 -9.64 16.36 -2.00
C LEU A 211 -10.99 17.07 -2.12
N ARG A 212 -11.88 16.84 -1.15
CA ARG A 212 -13.17 17.52 -1.13
C ARG A 212 -13.02 19.05 -1.11
N GLN A 213 -12.14 19.57 -0.28
CA GLN A 213 -11.90 21.02 -0.17
C GLN A 213 -11.29 21.58 -1.46
N TRP A 214 -10.33 20.87 -2.07
CA TRP A 214 -9.70 21.26 -3.33
C TRP A 214 -10.70 21.30 -4.48
N LEU A 215 -11.51 20.25 -4.67
CA LEU A 215 -12.52 20.21 -5.71
C LEU A 215 -13.63 21.26 -5.56
N LEU A 216 -13.99 21.60 -4.32
CA LEU A 216 -14.95 22.69 -4.05
C LEU A 216 -14.36 24.07 -4.37
N LEU A 217 -13.08 24.29 -4.04
CA LEU A 217 -12.39 25.55 -4.35
C LEU A 217 -12.25 25.76 -5.85
N GLU A 218 -11.89 24.70 -6.56
CA GLU A 218 -11.75 24.69 -8.02
C GLU A 218 -13.10 24.61 -8.78
N GLN A 219 -14.21 24.56 -8.04
CA GLN A 219 -15.58 24.45 -8.57
C GLN A 219 -15.83 23.18 -9.43
N HIS A 220 -15.09 22.10 -9.21
CA HIS A 220 -15.22 20.82 -9.89
C HIS A 220 -16.23 19.89 -9.18
N THR A 221 -17.50 20.27 -9.17
CA THR A 221 -18.57 19.51 -8.48
C THR A 221 -18.87 18.16 -9.13
N ASP A 222 -18.64 18.04 -10.42
CA ASP A 222 -18.75 16.78 -11.19
C ASP A 222 -17.66 15.78 -10.78
N LEU A 223 -16.41 16.23 -10.60
CA LEU A 223 -15.33 15.39 -10.11
C LEU A 223 -15.53 15.00 -8.63
N LEU A 224 -16.15 15.86 -7.84
CA LEU A 224 -16.51 15.51 -6.46
C LEU A 224 -17.51 14.35 -6.42
N ALA A 225 -18.54 14.37 -7.28
CA ALA A 225 -19.51 13.27 -7.37
C ALA A 225 -18.86 11.97 -7.89
N LEU A 226 -17.92 12.09 -8.83
CA LEU A 226 -17.14 10.96 -9.33
C LEU A 226 -16.27 10.34 -8.24
N ALA A 227 -15.48 11.16 -7.52
CA ALA A 227 -14.63 10.72 -6.41
C ALA A 227 -15.44 10.03 -5.31
N GLU A 228 -16.63 10.54 -5.00
CA GLU A 228 -17.54 9.93 -4.04
C GLU A 228 -18.05 8.55 -4.54
N THR A 229 -18.36 8.44 -5.82
CA THR A 229 -18.73 7.16 -6.43
C THR A 229 -17.60 6.12 -6.38
N GLU A 230 -16.37 6.55 -6.67
CA GLU A 230 -15.18 5.69 -6.58
C GLU A 230 -14.93 5.25 -5.13
N ARG A 231 -15.09 6.15 -4.16
CA ARG A 231 -14.99 5.85 -2.73
C ARG A 231 -15.99 4.77 -2.30
N VAL A 232 -17.25 4.93 -2.68
CA VAL A 232 -18.30 3.94 -2.35
C VAL A 232 -17.98 2.57 -2.96
N ARG A 233 -17.55 2.53 -4.23
CA ARG A 233 -17.13 1.28 -4.89
C ARG A 233 -15.94 0.63 -4.16
N GLN A 234 -14.96 1.42 -3.74
CA GLN A 234 -13.81 0.93 -2.98
C GLN A 234 -14.24 0.33 -1.63
N GLU A 235 -15.12 1.00 -0.90
CA GLU A 235 -15.64 0.50 0.38
C GLU A 235 -16.42 -0.80 0.21
N GLN A 236 -17.26 -0.90 -0.82
CA GLN A 236 -17.98 -2.14 -1.13
C GLN A 236 -17.02 -3.26 -1.54
N PHE A 237 -15.99 -2.98 -2.31
CA PHE A 237 -14.95 -3.95 -2.66
C PHE A 237 -14.21 -4.45 -1.41
N VAL A 238 -13.77 -3.55 -0.52
CA VAL A 238 -13.09 -3.91 0.73
C VAL A 238 -14.02 -4.74 1.64
N ALA A 239 -15.28 -4.35 1.77
CA ALA A 239 -16.28 -5.08 2.55
C ALA A 239 -16.50 -6.49 2.01
N LEU A 240 -16.64 -6.64 0.69
CA LEU A 240 -16.80 -7.93 0.04
C LEU A 240 -15.60 -8.85 0.31
N VAL A 241 -14.37 -8.37 0.09
CA VAL A 241 -13.16 -9.17 0.33
C VAL A 241 -13.02 -9.53 1.80
N SER A 242 -13.29 -8.60 2.72
CA SER A 242 -13.22 -8.83 4.17
C SER A 242 -14.23 -9.89 4.63
N GLN A 243 -15.45 -9.88 4.10
CA GLN A 243 -16.45 -10.92 4.37
C GLN A 243 -15.96 -12.31 3.96
N TYR A 244 -15.35 -12.43 2.80
CA TYR A 244 -14.84 -13.72 2.31
C TYR A 244 -13.57 -14.18 3.04
N ARG A 245 -12.71 -13.24 3.47
CA ARG A 245 -11.60 -13.56 4.39
C ARG A 245 -12.11 -14.13 5.71
N ALA A 246 -13.17 -13.58 6.29
CA ALA A 246 -13.79 -14.12 7.50
C ALA A 246 -14.33 -15.54 7.27
N ARG A 247 -15.03 -15.79 6.13
CA ARG A 247 -15.50 -17.14 5.77
C ARG A 247 -14.37 -18.15 5.63
N LEU A 248 -13.21 -17.74 5.09
CA LEU A 248 -12.02 -18.59 5.01
C LEU A 248 -11.41 -18.83 6.38
N ALA A 249 -11.34 -17.82 7.26
CA ALA A 249 -10.87 -17.97 8.63
C ALA A 249 -11.71 -19.00 9.39
N ASP A 250 -13.04 -18.94 9.28
CA ASP A 250 -13.97 -19.90 9.88
C ASP A 250 -13.79 -21.32 9.31
N LEU A 251 -13.56 -21.43 7.99
CA LEU A 251 -13.29 -22.70 7.35
C LEU A 251 -12.00 -23.34 7.90
N TYR A 252 -10.94 -22.56 8.08
CA TYR A 252 -9.63 -23.06 8.53
C TYR A 252 -9.61 -23.47 10.02
N GLN A 253 -10.62 -23.11 10.80
CA GLN A 253 -10.80 -23.61 12.17
C GLN A 253 -11.40 -25.03 12.22
N GLN A 254 -11.86 -25.57 11.08
CA GLN A 254 -12.49 -26.88 11.05
C GLN A 254 -11.45 -28.00 10.91
N GLU A 255 -11.67 -29.10 11.60
CA GLU A 255 -10.86 -30.31 11.48
C GLU A 255 -11.25 -31.09 10.21
N LEU A 256 -10.67 -30.73 9.07
CA LEU A 256 -10.92 -31.37 7.78
C LEU A 256 -9.65 -32.01 7.20
N ALA A 257 -9.80 -33.02 6.37
CA ALA A 257 -8.72 -33.48 5.53
C ALA A 257 -8.28 -32.39 4.55
N ALA A 258 -6.99 -32.32 4.20
CA ALA A 258 -6.47 -31.27 3.33
C ALA A 258 -7.18 -31.20 1.96
N ALA A 259 -7.62 -32.33 1.42
CA ALA A 259 -8.35 -32.38 0.15
C ALA A 259 -9.73 -31.67 0.29
N ASP A 260 -10.48 -31.98 1.35
CA ASP A 260 -11.79 -31.38 1.62
C ASP A 260 -11.66 -29.88 1.93
N MET A 261 -10.58 -29.51 2.63
CA MET A 261 -10.26 -28.11 2.92
C MET A 261 -10.03 -27.31 1.63
N ARG A 262 -9.26 -27.86 0.67
CA ARG A 262 -9.02 -27.24 -0.65
C ARG A 262 -10.29 -27.10 -1.47
N GLU A 263 -11.12 -28.14 -1.48
CA GLU A 263 -12.40 -28.10 -2.18
C GLU A 263 -13.30 -26.96 -1.67
N ARG A 264 -13.46 -26.86 -0.34
CA ARG A 264 -14.29 -25.82 0.28
C ARG A 264 -13.68 -24.42 0.10
N LYS A 265 -12.34 -24.30 0.19
CA LYS A 265 -11.63 -23.05 -0.13
C LYS A 265 -11.93 -22.62 -1.57
N GLY A 266 -11.83 -23.55 -2.53
CA GLY A 266 -12.15 -23.29 -3.94
C GLY A 266 -13.59 -22.83 -4.14
N GLN A 267 -14.55 -23.41 -3.41
CA GLN A 267 -15.96 -23.00 -3.47
C GLN A 267 -16.13 -21.56 -2.93
N ILE A 268 -15.53 -21.21 -1.81
CA ILE A 268 -15.57 -19.84 -1.25
C ILE A 268 -14.95 -18.83 -2.23
N GLN A 269 -13.86 -19.18 -2.90
CA GLN A 269 -13.24 -18.33 -3.92
C GLN A 269 -14.14 -18.16 -5.16
N ALA A 270 -14.87 -19.20 -5.58
CA ALA A 270 -15.82 -19.14 -6.66
C ALA A 270 -17.04 -18.25 -6.29
N ASP A 271 -17.56 -18.40 -5.07
CA ASP A 271 -18.65 -17.56 -4.53
C ASP A 271 -18.22 -16.08 -4.50
N LEU A 272 -16.98 -15.77 -4.07
CA LEU A 272 -16.44 -14.40 -4.08
C LEU A 272 -16.45 -13.80 -5.50
N ARG A 273 -16.02 -14.56 -6.51
CA ARG A 273 -16.10 -14.08 -7.91
C ARG A 273 -17.53 -13.84 -8.36
N ALA A 274 -18.45 -14.74 -8.02
CA ALA A 274 -19.86 -14.60 -8.39
C ALA A 274 -20.49 -13.35 -7.73
N GLU A 275 -20.16 -13.07 -6.47
CA GLU A 275 -20.69 -11.90 -5.76
C GLU A 275 -20.07 -10.59 -6.30
N TYR A 276 -18.78 -10.59 -6.69
CA TYR A 276 -18.19 -9.47 -7.42
C TYR A 276 -18.91 -9.18 -8.75
N MET A 277 -19.23 -10.21 -9.54
CA MET A 277 -20.00 -10.02 -10.79
C MET A 277 -21.38 -9.41 -10.53
N ALA A 278 -22.03 -9.80 -9.42
CA ALA A 278 -23.32 -9.19 -9.02
C ALA A 278 -23.11 -7.72 -8.59
N LEU A 279 -22.01 -7.41 -7.92
CA LEU A 279 -21.66 -6.04 -7.51
C LEU A 279 -21.33 -5.15 -8.72
N GLN A 280 -20.64 -5.68 -9.75
CA GLN A 280 -20.40 -4.96 -11.01
C GLN A 280 -21.71 -4.50 -11.68
N LEU A 281 -22.74 -5.33 -11.66
CA LEU A 281 -24.05 -4.95 -12.21
C LEU A 281 -24.66 -3.76 -11.45
N GLN A 282 -24.44 -3.66 -10.15
CA GLN A 282 -24.87 -2.51 -9.34
C GLN A 282 -24.03 -1.25 -9.62
N TRP A 283 -22.83 -1.42 -10.15
CA TRP A 283 -21.91 -0.35 -10.52
C TRP A 283 -22.02 0.05 -12.01
N ASP A 284 -23.13 -0.27 -12.66
CA ASP A 284 -23.35 0.00 -14.10
C ASP A 284 -22.25 -0.57 -15.00
N GLY A 285 -21.70 -1.73 -14.63
CA GLY A 285 -20.65 -2.42 -15.39
C GLY A 285 -19.22 -1.91 -15.15
N TYR A 286 -18.97 -1.17 -14.06
CA TYR A 286 -17.63 -0.73 -13.73
C TYR A 286 -16.67 -1.93 -13.55
N SER A 287 -15.57 -1.93 -14.29
CA SER A 287 -14.62 -3.05 -14.40
C SER A 287 -13.26 -2.80 -13.75
N GLY A 288 -13.13 -1.77 -12.91
CA GLY A 288 -11.83 -1.36 -12.33
C GLY A 288 -11.14 -2.41 -11.47
N TYR A 289 -11.89 -3.41 -10.97
CA TYR A 289 -11.33 -4.51 -10.16
C TYR A 289 -11.22 -5.85 -10.93
N ASP A 290 -11.53 -5.91 -12.23
CA ASP A 290 -11.52 -7.13 -13.03
C ASP A 290 -10.16 -7.84 -13.00
N ASN A 291 -9.10 -7.08 -13.19
CA ASN A 291 -7.73 -7.62 -13.16
C ASN A 291 -7.39 -8.23 -11.79
N TRP A 292 -7.87 -7.64 -10.71
CA TRP A 292 -7.66 -8.18 -9.38
C TRP A 292 -8.45 -9.49 -9.19
N PHE A 293 -9.72 -9.55 -9.61
CA PHE A 293 -10.56 -10.75 -9.50
C PHE A 293 -10.18 -11.86 -10.49
N ALA A 294 -9.44 -11.55 -11.56
CA ALA A 294 -8.86 -12.54 -12.46
C ALA A 294 -7.74 -13.37 -11.81
N GLY A 295 -7.17 -12.90 -10.71
CA GLY A 295 -6.15 -13.60 -9.94
C GLY A 295 -6.65 -14.87 -9.24
N ALA A 296 -5.77 -15.51 -8.48
CA ALA A 296 -6.05 -16.76 -7.78
C ALA A 296 -7.07 -16.60 -6.64
N LEU A 297 -7.24 -15.39 -6.10
CA LEU A 297 -8.00 -15.09 -4.88
C LEU A 297 -7.58 -15.95 -3.68
N ASN A 298 -6.28 -16.28 -3.64
CA ASN A 298 -5.67 -17.04 -2.55
C ASN A 298 -5.44 -16.15 -1.31
N ASN A 299 -5.05 -16.73 -0.18
CA ASN A 299 -4.90 -16.01 1.06
C ASN A 299 -3.93 -14.83 0.95
N ALA A 300 -2.83 -14.98 0.20
CA ALA A 300 -1.86 -13.91 -0.02
C ALA A 300 -2.47 -12.73 -0.81
N GLN A 301 -3.23 -13.02 -1.86
CA GLN A 301 -3.92 -11.97 -2.62
C GLN A 301 -4.99 -11.28 -1.77
N LEU A 302 -5.81 -12.04 -1.05
CA LEU A 302 -6.84 -11.46 -0.17
C LEU A 302 -6.24 -10.63 0.97
N SER A 303 -5.00 -10.91 1.40
CA SER A 303 -4.31 -10.12 2.42
C SER A 303 -3.88 -8.73 1.95
N THR A 304 -3.85 -8.49 0.61
CA THR A 304 -3.55 -7.16 0.06
C THR A 304 -4.69 -6.16 0.27
N VAL A 305 -5.90 -6.67 0.49
CA VAL A 305 -7.08 -5.88 0.81
C VAL A 305 -7.31 -5.97 2.31
N SER A 306 -6.74 -5.05 3.04
CA SER A 306 -6.99 -4.92 4.47
C SER A 306 -7.93 -3.76 4.73
N SER A 307 -8.67 -3.88 5.81
CA SER A 307 -9.55 -2.84 6.32
C SER A 307 -8.73 -1.71 6.98
N TYR A 308 -7.72 -1.17 6.26
CA TYR A 308 -6.92 -0.06 6.76
C TYR A 308 -7.74 1.22 7.02
N ASN A 309 -9.04 1.18 6.73
CA ASN A 309 -9.94 2.32 6.88
C ASN A 309 -10.82 2.23 8.14
N GLU A 310 -10.56 1.30 9.04
CA GLU A 310 -11.40 1.07 10.24
C GLU A 310 -11.51 2.32 11.12
N LEU A 311 -10.44 3.13 11.22
CA LEU A 311 -10.41 4.34 12.02
C LEU A 311 -10.70 5.62 11.22
N VAL A 312 -11.06 5.53 9.93
CA VAL A 312 -11.46 6.71 9.15
C VAL A 312 -12.65 7.44 9.77
N PRO A 313 -13.73 6.78 10.25
CA PRO A 313 -14.80 7.48 10.95
C PRO A 313 -14.31 8.24 12.18
N PHE A 314 -13.46 7.61 13.02
CA PHE A 314 -12.87 8.25 14.19
C PHE A 314 -12.09 9.52 13.83
N PHE A 315 -11.22 9.46 12.82
CA PHE A 315 -10.46 10.64 12.40
C PHE A 315 -11.31 11.70 11.71
N ALA A 316 -12.37 11.31 11.01
CA ALA A 316 -13.32 12.24 10.41
C ALA A 316 -14.08 13.01 11.51
N ASP A 317 -14.59 12.33 12.54
CA ASP A 317 -15.24 12.93 13.70
C ASP A 317 -14.27 13.86 14.46
N LEU A 318 -13.00 13.44 14.60
CA LEU A 318 -11.96 14.26 15.22
C LEU A 318 -11.71 15.55 14.43
N LEU A 319 -11.62 15.49 13.11
CA LEU A 319 -11.48 16.65 12.23
C LEU A 319 -12.69 17.57 12.32
N GLU A 320 -13.90 17.01 12.35
CA GLU A 320 -15.14 17.77 12.54
C GLU A 320 -15.19 18.45 13.92
N SER A 321 -14.74 17.79 14.98
CA SER A 321 -14.71 18.32 16.36
C SER A 321 -13.84 19.58 16.53
N VAL A 322 -12.91 19.80 15.59
CA VAL A 322 -12.06 21.00 15.53
C VAL A 322 -12.46 21.95 14.40
N ASP A 323 -13.71 21.87 13.91
CA ASP A 323 -14.27 22.71 12.86
C ASP A 323 -13.49 22.63 11.51
N GLY A 324 -12.85 21.51 11.22
CA GLY A 324 -12.05 21.31 10.01
C GLY A 324 -10.69 22.04 10.03
N ASP A 325 -10.23 22.51 11.18
CA ASP A 325 -8.92 23.16 11.35
C ASP A 325 -7.80 22.11 11.32
N PHE A 326 -7.12 21.98 10.20
CA PHE A 326 -6.05 20.99 10.01
C PHE A 326 -4.91 21.10 11.03
N PRO A 327 -4.34 22.26 11.35
CA PRO A 327 -3.33 22.39 12.41
C PRO A 327 -3.79 21.85 13.77
N ARG A 328 -5.02 22.12 14.19
CA ARG A 328 -5.59 21.60 15.45
C ARG A 328 -5.81 20.09 15.36
N PHE A 329 -6.32 19.62 14.23
CA PHE A 329 -6.48 18.20 13.95
C PHE A 329 -5.13 17.45 14.04
N TYR A 330 -4.09 17.94 13.37
CA TYR A 330 -2.75 17.34 13.42
C TYR A 330 -2.15 17.32 14.82
N ALA A 331 -2.38 18.37 15.61
CA ALA A 331 -1.93 18.41 17.00
C ALA A 331 -2.58 17.29 17.84
N GLU A 332 -3.89 17.05 17.67
CA GLU A 332 -4.60 15.98 18.36
C GLU A 332 -4.17 14.60 17.86
N VAL A 333 -4.01 14.41 16.55
CA VAL A 333 -3.51 13.15 15.98
C VAL A 333 -2.12 12.82 16.53
N ASN A 334 -1.21 13.78 16.56
CA ASN A 334 0.14 13.57 17.14
C ASN A 334 0.08 13.24 18.63
N ARG A 335 -0.85 13.86 19.39
CA ARG A 335 -1.07 13.52 20.80
C ARG A 335 -1.51 12.07 20.96
N ILE A 336 -2.42 11.60 20.11
CA ILE A 336 -2.90 10.22 20.11
C ILE A 336 -1.80 9.25 19.65
N ALA A 337 -1.05 9.59 18.61
CA ALA A 337 0.08 8.81 18.11
C ALA A 337 1.17 8.57 19.17
N ALA A 338 1.37 9.52 20.08
CA ALA A 338 2.33 9.43 21.18
C ALA A 338 1.88 8.55 22.36
N MET A 339 0.61 8.09 22.38
CA MET A 339 0.11 7.19 23.41
C MET A 339 0.67 5.77 23.22
N ASP A 340 0.68 4.97 24.30
CA ASP A 340 0.92 3.54 24.18
C ASP A 340 -0.20 2.85 23.37
N ALA A 341 0.10 1.67 22.83
CA ALA A 341 -0.80 0.96 21.92
C ALA A 341 -2.18 0.64 22.54
N ASP A 342 -2.20 0.25 23.83
CA ASP A 342 -3.43 -0.15 24.50
C ASP A 342 -4.34 1.07 24.74
N THR A 343 -3.77 2.17 25.22
CA THR A 343 -4.49 3.44 25.43
C THR A 343 -5.02 4.00 24.10
N ARG A 344 -4.20 3.95 23.03
CA ARG A 344 -4.61 4.39 21.69
C ARG A 344 -5.77 3.54 21.18
N ALA A 345 -5.68 2.21 21.26
CA ALA A 345 -6.74 1.31 20.82
C ALA A 345 -8.05 1.51 21.60
N GLN A 346 -7.98 1.73 22.93
CA GLN A 346 -9.17 2.02 23.72
C GLN A 346 -9.85 3.31 23.29
N LEU A 347 -9.09 4.38 23.03
CA LEU A 347 -9.62 5.67 22.59
C LEU A 347 -10.30 5.56 21.23
N THR A 348 -9.64 4.93 20.26
CA THR A 348 -10.14 4.83 18.89
C THR A 348 -11.35 3.90 18.78
N ASN A 349 -11.45 2.85 19.59
CA ASN A 349 -12.59 1.93 19.63
C ASN A 349 -13.82 2.49 20.40
N SER A 350 -13.63 3.44 21.32
CA SER A 350 -14.71 3.99 22.12
C SER A 350 -15.62 4.95 21.33
N THR A 351 -15.18 5.44 20.21
CA THR A 351 -15.90 6.42 19.37
C THR A 351 -16.68 5.73 18.22
N THR A 352 -16.46 4.43 18.01
CA THR A 352 -17.09 3.65 16.92
C THR A 352 -18.38 2.93 17.35
N GLN A 353 -18.90 3.20 18.56
CA GLN A 353 -20.19 2.72 19.09
C GLN A 353 -21.23 3.85 19.10
#